data_5381b486c191cfaf6f21898feb500714
#
_entry.id   5381b486c191cfaf6f21898feb500714
#
_cell.length_a   1.000
_cell.length_b   1.000
_cell.length_c   1.000
_cell.angle_alpha   90.00
_cell.angle_beta   90.00
_cell.angle_gamma   90.00
#
_symmetry.space_group_name_H-M   'P 1'
#
loop_
_entity.id
_entity.type
_entity.pdbx_description
1 polymer ?
#
loop_
_entity_poly.entity_id
_entity_poly.type
_entity_poly.pdbx_seq_one_letter_code
_entity_poly.pdbx_strand_id
1 'polypeptide(L)'
;EHADRSGYYAKLVAEELHLPKSMVKHIEYAAMMHDVGKIGIKEEILLKASKLTNAEMVEIRKHPLIGEKIIAPIEFLAPIAPLILYHHEWFDGTGYGEGLLGEEIPIGARIVAVIDSFDAMTSDRPYRKALSCEIAIDELKKGSGTQFDPKIVNAFLKVLENEKKKNNGKTS
;
A
#
# COMPACT_ATOMS: atom_id res chain seq x y z
N GLU A 1 11.22 8.94 -4.96
CA GLU A 1 10.64 9.55 -3.73
C GLU A 1 9.40 8.78 -3.23
N HIS A 2 8.40 8.49 -4.09
CA HIS A 2 7.15 7.81 -3.69
C HIS A 2 7.42 6.38 -3.20
N ALA A 3 8.07 5.56 -4.02
CA ALA A 3 8.41 4.17 -3.70
C ALA A 3 9.29 4.08 -2.43
N ASP A 4 10.25 4.96 -2.28
CA ASP A 4 11.15 4.99 -1.11
C ASP A 4 10.37 5.29 0.18
N ARG A 5 9.40 6.21 0.13
CA ARG A 5 8.55 6.56 1.28
C ARG A 5 7.64 5.40 1.68
N SER A 6 7.01 4.75 0.69
CA SER A 6 6.16 3.59 0.94
C SER A 6 6.95 2.43 1.53
N GLY A 7 8.13 2.11 1.00
CA GLY A 7 9.03 1.09 1.55
C GLY A 7 9.45 1.40 2.97
N TYR A 8 9.84 2.65 3.25
CA TYR A 8 10.25 3.09 4.58
C TYR A 8 9.15 2.87 5.63
N TYR A 9 7.93 3.34 5.37
CA TYR A 9 6.82 3.16 6.32
C TYR A 9 6.40 1.70 6.45
N ALA A 10 6.37 0.94 5.37
CA ALA A 10 6.03 -0.48 5.40
C ALA A 10 7.02 -1.28 6.27
N LYS A 11 8.31 -0.98 6.16
CA LYS A 11 9.36 -1.53 7.03
C LYS A 11 9.10 -1.20 8.49
N LEU A 12 8.87 0.07 8.84
CA LEU A 12 8.64 0.49 10.22
C LEU A 12 7.38 -0.18 10.83
N VAL A 13 6.31 -0.33 10.04
CA VAL A 13 5.10 -1.05 10.50
C VAL A 13 5.39 -2.52 10.73
N ALA A 14 6.15 -3.17 9.85
CA ALA A 14 6.53 -4.57 10.02
C ALA A 14 7.43 -4.77 11.26
N GLU A 15 8.34 -3.83 11.54
CA GLU A 15 9.17 -3.81 12.75
C GLU A 15 8.31 -3.58 14.02
N GLU A 16 7.36 -2.64 14.00
CA GLU A 16 6.42 -2.38 15.10
C GLU A 16 5.56 -3.62 15.43
N LEU A 17 5.23 -4.42 14.42
CA LEU A 17 4.53 -5.69 14.56
C LEU A 17 5.43 -6.86 14.96
N HIS A 18 6.72 -6.61 15.20
CA HIS A 18 7.73 -7.62 15.56
C HIS A 18 7.84 -8.79 14.56
N LEU A 19 7.67 -8.51 13.27
CA LEU A 19 7.79 -9.51 12.24
C LEU A 19 9.26 -9.95 12.05
N PRO A 20 9.53 -11.19 11.59
CA PRO A 20 10.89 -11.66 11.31
C PRO A 20 11.61 -10.75 10.30
N LYS A 21 12.92 -10.55 10.47
CA LYS A 21 13.75 -9.67 9.61
C LYS A 21 13.63 -9.97 8.10
N SER A 22 13.52 -11.24 7.74
CA SER A 22 13.32 -11.64 6.32
C SER A 22 11.98 -11.12 5.79
N MET A 23 10.93 -11.24 6.61
CA MET A 23 9.60 -10.76 6.24
C MET A 23 9.53 -9.23 6.19
N VAL A 24 10.18 -8.53 7.12
CA VAL A 24 10.32 -7.05 7.10
C VAL A 24 10.89 -6.60 5.75
N LYS A 25 11.98 -7.25 5.29
CA LYS A 25 12.63 -6.93 4.02
C LYS A 25 11.72 -7.21 2.82
N HIS A 26 11.00 -8.33 2.81
CA HIS A 26 10.04 -8.64 1.76
C HIS A 26 8.90 -7.61 1.69
N ILE A 27 8.39 -7.18 2.85
CA ILE A 27 7.33 -6.17 2.93
C ILE A 27 7.82 -4.80 2.44
N GLU A 28 9.04 -4.41 2.80
CA GLU A 28 9.69 -3.20 2.29
C GLU A 28 9.75 -3.22 0.75
N TYR A 29 10.25 -4.31 0.16
CA TYR A 29 10.32 -4.45 -1.30
C TYR A 29 8.94 -4.50 -1.95
N ALA A 30 7.98 -5.22 -1.36
CA ALA A 30 6.61 -5.25 -1.86
C ALA A 30 5.99 -3.85 -1.91
N ALA A 31 6.17 -3.05 -0.86
CA ALA A 31 5.69 -1.67 -0.83
C ALA A 31 6.36 -0.76 -1.86
N MET A 32 7.66 -0.98 -2.15
CA MET A 32 8.35 -0.24 -3.20
C MET A 32 7.89 -0.62 -4.62
N MET A 33 7.46 -1.86 -4.82
CA MET A 33 7.20 -2.45 -6.13
C MET A 33 5.72 -2.77 -6.38
N HIS A 34 4.81 -2.43 -5.46
CA HIS A 34 3.38 -2.80 -5.55
C HIS A 34 2.74 -2.37 -6.88
N ASP A 35 3.19 -1.25 -7.41
CA ASP A 35 2.69 -0.64 -8.64
C ASP A 35 3.45 -1.04 -9.92
N VAL A 36 4.43 -1.97 -9.84
CA VAL A 36 5.24 -2.36 -11.00
C VAL A 36 4.41 -2.85 -12.18
N GLY A 37 3.26 -3.45 -11.91
CA GLY A 37 2.34 -3.94 -12.96
C GLY A 37 1.67 -2.83 -13.77
N LYS A 38 1.74 -1.57 -13.36
CA LYS A 38 1.26 -0.43 -14.15
C LYS A 38 1.99 -0.29 -15.49
N ILE A 39 3.19 -0.86 -15.63
CA ILE A 39 3.91 -0.92 -16.90
C ILE A 39 3.11 -1.64 -18.01
N GLY A 40 2.20 -2.53 -17.63
CA GLY A 40 1.31 -3.24 -18.56
C GLY A 40 -0.01 -2.51 -18.85
N ILE A 41 -0.22 -1.33 -18.29
CA ILE A 41 -1.43 -0.52 -18.49
C ILE A 41 -1.15 0.56 -19.55
N LYS A 42 -2.12 0.83 -20.42
CA LYS A 42 -1.98 1.86 -21.44
C LYS A 42 -1.72 3.23 -20.83
N GLU A 43 -0.71 3.94 -21.33
CA GLU A 43 -0.32 5.25 -20.87
C GLU A 43 -1.46 6.27 -20.91
N GLU A 44 -2.31 6.21 -21.94
CA GLU A 44 -3.51 7.04 -22.11
C GLU A 44 -4.47 6.95 -20.89
N ILE A 45 -4.54 5.77 -20.26
CA ILE A 45 -5.38 5.54 -19.08
C ILE A 45 -4.68 6.09 -17.83
N LEU A 46 -3.36 5.83 -17.70
CA LEU A 46 -2.58 6.27 -16.54
C LEU A 46 -2.45 7.79 -16.43
N LEU A 47 -2.32 8.48 -17.58
CA LEU A 47 -2.13 9.94 -17.67
C LEU A 47 -3.45 10.72 -17.83
N LYS A 48 -4.60 10.04 -17.81
CA LYS A 48 -5.88 10.69 -18.02
C LYS A 48 -6.18 11.72 -16.93
N ALA A 49 -6.36 12.98 -17.31
CA ALA A 49 -6.65 14.08 -16.39
C ALA A 49 -8.11 14.12 -15.90
N SER A 50 -9.02 13.41 -16.58
CA SER A 50 -10.43 13.30 -16.20
C SER A 50 -10.72 12.00 -15.46
N LYS A 51 -11.91 11.88 -14.86
CA LYS A 51 -12.35 10.62 -14.23
C LYS A 51 -12.27 9.46 -15.20
N LEU A 52 -11.81 8.32 -14.73
CA LEU A 52 -11.76 7.07 -15.50
C LEU A 52 -13.17 6.55 -15.74
N THR A 53 -13.42 5.99 -16.89
CA THR A 53 -14.62 5.19 -17.17
C THR A 53 -14.55 3.85 -16.44
N ASN A 54 -15.68 3.15 -16.33
CA ASN A 54 -15.70 1.82 -15.72
C ASN A 54 -14.78 0.83 -16.47
N ALA A 55 -14.72 0.90 -17.80
CA ALA A 55 -13.85 0.05 -18.60
C ALA A 55 -12.35 0.34 -18.33
N GLU A 56 -11.96 1.62 -18.26
CA GLU A 56 -10.59 2.02 -17.91
C GLU A 56 -10.23 1.63 -16.47
N MET A 57 -11.19 1.73 -15.54
CA MET A 57 -10.98 1.26 -14.17
C MET A 57 -10.74 -0.25 -14.11
N VAL A 58 -11.45 -1.06 -14.91
CA VAL A 58 -11.21 -2.49 -15.03
C VAL A 58 -9.79 -2.78 -15.53
N GLU A 59 -9.30 -1.99 -16.51
CA GLU A 59 -7.91 -2.13 -16.99
C GLU A 59 -6.88 -1.81 -15.89
N ILE A 60 -7.04 -0.70 -15.17
CA ILE A 60 -6.12 -0.35 -14.07
C ILE A 60 -6.11 -1.43 -12.98
N ARG A 61 -7.26 -2.00 -12.65
CA ARG A 61 -7.37 -3.06 -11.63
C ARG A 61 -6.63 -4.35 -11.97
N LYS A 62 -6.09 -4.47 -13.19
CA LYS A 62 -5.24 -5.62 -13.59
C LYS A 62 -3.79 -5.48 -13.12
N HIS A 63 -3.34 -4.27 -12.71
CA HIS A 63 -1.93 -4.07 -12.37
C HIS A 63 -1.40 -4.99 -11.26
N PRO A 64 -2.16 -5.40 -10.21
CA PRO A 64 -1.63 -6.34 -9.22
C PRO A 64 -1.29 -7.71 -9.83
N LEU A 65 -2.17 -8.23 -10.69
CA LEU A 65 -1.94 -9.49 -11.40
C LEU A 65 -0.77 -9.39 -12.40
N ILE A 66 -0.64 -8.26 -13.11
CA ILE A 66 0.49 -8.03 -14.01
C ILE A 66 1.78 -7.93 -13.21
N GLY A 67 1.76 -7.22 -12.07
CA GLY A 67 2.90 -7.08 -11.17
C GLY A 67 3.36 -8.43 -10.60
N GLU A 68 2.44 -9.25 -10.16
CA GLU A 68 2.71 -10.61 -9.71
C GLU A 68 3.42 -11.42 -10.81
N LYS A 69 2.91 -11.41 -12.05
CA LYS A 69 3.51 -12.13 -13.18
C LYS A 69 4.91 -11.64 -13.55
N ILE A 70 5.21 -10.36 -13.33
CA ILE A 70 6.54 -9.79 -13.57
C ILE A 70 7.52 -10.25 -12.48
N ILE A 71 7.08 -10.28 -11.23
CA ILE A 71 7.93 -10.52 -10.07
C ILE A 71 8.13 -12.01 -9.78
N ALA A 72 7.09 -12.84 -9.92
CA ALA A 72 7.13 -14.26 -9.54
C ALA A 72 8.26 -15.08 -10.20
N PRO A 73 8.68 -14.84 -11.47
CA PRO A 73 9.78 -15.56 -12.09
C PRO A 73 11.18 -15.19 -11.52
N ILE A 74 11.28 -14.09 -10.77
CA ILE A 74 12.56 -13.61 -10.23
C ILE A 74 12.77 -14.25 -8.85
N GLU A 75 13.63 -15.24 -8.74
CA GLU A 75 13.78 -16.13 -7.58
C GLU A 75 13.84 -15.37 -6.24
N PHE A 76 14.71 -14.34 -6.12
CA PHE A 76 14.85 -13.60 -4.87
C PHE A 76 13.70 -12.63 -4.57
N LEU A 77 12.84 -12.32 -5.55
CA LEU A 77 11.63 -11.50 -5.40
C LEU A 77 10.34 -12.33 -5.35
N ALA A 78 10.39 -13.62 -5.71
CA ALA A 78 9.22 -14.48 -5.70
C ALA A 78 8.40 -14.42 -4.38
N PRO A 79 9.01 -14.30 -3.19
CA PRO A 79 8.26 -14.17 -1.94
C PRO A 79 7.38 -12.92 -1.83
N ILE A 80 7.65 -11.85 -2.60
CA ILE A 80 6.83 -10.63 -2.57
C ILE A 80 5.69 -10.65 -3.59
N ALA A 81 5.68 -11.57 -4.54
CA ALA A 81 4.66 -11.65 -5.58
C ALA A 81 3.22 -11.73 -5.00
N PRO A 82 2.91 -12.57 -3.99
CA PRO A 82 1.59 -12.58 -3.36
C PRO A 82 1.25 -11.25 -2.65
N LEU A 83 2.26 -10.54 -2.12
CA LEU A 83 2.03 -9.25 -1.45
C LEU A 83 1.61 -8.19 -2.46
N ILE A 84 2.17 -8.24 -3.68
CA ILE A 84 1.80 -7.38 -4.81
C ILE A 84 0.42 -7.78 -5.35
N LEU A 85 0.13 -9.07 -5.50
CA LEU A 85 -1.14 -9.54 -6.02
C LEU A 85 -2.33 -9.08 -5.18
N TYR A 86 -2.21 -9.16 -3.85
CA TYR A 86 -3.32 -8.99 -2.92
C TYR A 86 -3.37 -7.63 -2.20
N HIS A 87 -2.53 -6.64 -2.56
CA HIS A 87 -2.49 -5.35 -1.85
C HIS A 87 -3.75 -4.49 -2.01
N HIS A 88 -4.64 -4.84 -2.92
CA HIS A 88 -5.95 -4.20 -3.09
C HIS A 88 -7.12 -5.05 -2.59
N GLU A 89 -6.85 -6.17 -1.94
CA GLU A 89 -7.89 -6.85 -1.15
C GLU A 89 -8.29 -5.98 0.04
N TRP A 90 -9.58 -5.91 0.32
CA TRP A 90 -10.09 -5.25 1.50
C TRP A 90 -10.27 -6.26 2.63
N PHE A 91 -10.04 -5.83 3.86
CA PHE A 91 -10.08 -6.71 5.02
C PHE A 91 -11.43 -7.42 5.21
N ASP A 92 -12.53 -6.79 4.76
CA ASP A 92 -13.88 -7.34 4.77
C ASP A 92 -14.24 -8.19 3.52
N GLY A 93 -13.28 -8.42 2.62
CA GLY A 93 -13.47 -9.20 1.38
C GLY A 93 -14.18 -8.47 0.24
N THR A 94 -14.51 -7.18 0.40
CA THR A 94 -15.22 -6.39 -0.64
C THR A 94 -14.28 -5.63 -1.59
N GLY A 95 -12.96 -5.84 -1.46
CA GLY A 95 -11.95 -5.26 -2.34
C GLY A 95 -12.02 -5.77 -3.77
N TYR A 96 -11.00 -5.45 -4.56
CA TYR A 96 -10.86 -6.04 -5.89
C TYR A 96 -9.64 -6.95 -5.95
N GLY A 97 -9.90 -8.20 -6.25
CA GLY A 97 -8.93 -9.29 -6.26
C GLY A 97 -9.68 -10.61 -6.29
N GLU A 98 -9.32 -11.53 -5.41
CA GLU A 98 -9.95 -12.84 -5.29
C GLU A 98 -11.01 -12.91 -4.18
N GLY A 99 -11.22 -11.83 -3.44
CA GLY A 99 -12.19 -11.74 -2.34
C GLY A 99 -11.71 -12.41 -1.06
N LEU A 100 -10.41 -12.39 -0.79
CA LEU A 100 -9.83 -12.89 0.45
C LEU A 100 -10.34 -12.08 1.65
N LEU A 101 -10.62 -12.77 2.76
CA LEU A 101 -11.23 -12.17 3.95
C LEU A 101 -10.24 -12.16 5.13
N GLY A 102 -10.09 -11.02 5.76
CA GLY A 102 -9.37 -10.91 7.03
C GLY A 102 -7.91 -11.39 6.94
N GLU A 103 -7.57 -12.39 7.75
CA GLU A 103 -6.21 -12.93 7.82
C GLU A 103 -5.87 -13.91 6.68
N GLU A 104 -6.80 -14.25 5.79
CA GLU A 104 -6.49 -14.94 4.54
C GLU A 104 -5.61 -14.06 3.63
N ILE A 105 -5.75 -12.72 3.74
CA ILE A 105 -4.89 -11.77 3.05
C ILE A 105 -3.49 -11.81 3.69
N PRO A 106 -2.42 -12.06 2.94
CA PRO A 106 -1.06 -12.03 3.48
C PRO A 106 -0.78 -10.75 4.26
N ILE A 107 -0.15 -10.86 5.44
CA ILE A 107 0.07 -9.69 6.33
C ILE A 107 0.82 -8.56 5.61
N GLY A 108 1.77 -8.89 4.75
CA GLY A 108 2.50 -7.88 3.96
C GLY A 108 1.60 -7.13 2.98
N ALA A 109 0.63 -7.80 2.35
CA ALA A 109 -0.35 -7.17 1.48
C ALA A 109 -1.26 -6.22 2.27
N ARG A 110 -1.69 -6.61 3.49
CA ARG A 110 -2.46 -5.74 4.39
C ARG A 110 -1.67 -4.51 4.82
N ILE A 111 -0.36 -4.64 5.04
CA ILE A 111 0.53 -3.51 5.35
C ILE A 111 0.64 -2.59 4.12
N VAL A 112 0.92 -3.13 2.94
CA VAL A 112 1.02 -2.35 1.69
C VAL A 112 -0.26 -1.58 1.42
N ALA A 113 -1.44 -2.18 1.62
CA ALA A 113 -2.74 -1.53 1.43
C ALA A 113 -2.91 -0.26 2.27
N VAL A 114 -2.52 -0.29 3.56
CA VAL A 114 -2.60 0.87 4.46
C VAL A 114 -1.61 1.95 4.02
N ILE A 115 -0.37 1.56 3.72
CA ILE A 115 0.69 2.50 3.33
C ILE A 115 0.38 3.16 1.98
N ASP A 116 -0.03 2.38 0.96
CA ASP A 116 -0.43 2.92 -0.35
C ASP A 116 -1.58 3.92 -0.21
N SER A 117 -2.61 3.58 0.57
CA SER A 117 -3.75 4.48 0.80
C SER A 117 -3.34 5.77 1.48
N PHE A 118 -2.49 5.71 2.51
CA PHE A 118 -1.96 6.90 3.18
C PHE A 118 -1.12 7.76 2.25
N ASP A 119 -0.23 7.12 1.50
CA ASP A 119 0.64 7.79 0.55
C ASP A 119 -0.17 8.43 -0.59
N ALA A 120 -1.16 7.72 -1.11
CA ALA A 120 -2.10 8.25 -2.08
C ALA A 120 -2.88 9.48 -1.56
N MET A 121 -3.27 9.50 -0.30
CA MET A 121 -3.97 10.64 0.31
C MET A 121 -3.06 11.84 0.55
N THR A 122 -1.81 11.62 0.95
CA THR A 122 -0.87 12.66 1.37
C THR A 122 0.08 13.13 0.26
N SER A 123 -0.11 12.67 -0.98
CA SER A 123 0.64 13.10 -2.17
C SER A 123 -0.24 13.89 -3.13
N ASP A 124 0.35 14.89 -3.78
CA ASP A 124 -0.32 15.63 -4.87
C ASP A 124 -0.56 14.70 -6.07
N ARG A 125 -1.73 14.81 -6.65
CA ARG A 125 -2.10 14.11 -7.89
C ARG A 125 -2.56 15.13 -8.95
N PRO A 126 -2.50 14.82 -10.25
CA PRO A 126 -2.83 15.77 -11.32
C PRO A 126 -4.20 16.46 -11.15
N TYR A 127 -5.14 15.80 -10.48
CA TYR A 127 -6.52 16.25 -10.28
C TYR A 127 -6.89 16.52 -8.82
N ARG A 128 -5.95 16.38 -7.86
CA ARG A 128 -6.23 16.56 -6.43
C ARG A 128 -4.97 16.92 -5.66
N LYS A 129 -5.07 17.95 -4.83
CA LYS A 129 -4.04 18.31 -3.84
C LYS A 129 -3.94 17.25 -2.74
N ALA A 130 -2.75 17.11 -2.15
CA ALA A 130 -2.52 16.30 -0.98
C ALA A 130 -3.45 16.70 0.18
N LEU A 131 -3.97 15.71 0.88
CA LEU A 131 -4.67 15.93 2.15
C LEU A 131 -3.65 16.16 3.26
N SER A 132 -4.06 16.81 4.36
CA SER A 132 -3.22 16.86 5.55
C SER A 132 -3.05 15.46 6.16
N CYS A 133 -1.96 15.29 6.92
CA CYS A 133 -1.68 14.03 7.61
C CYS A 133 -2.83 13.65 8.57
N GLU A 134 -3.42 14.64 9.25
CA GLU A 134 -4.53 14.44 10.19
C GLU A 134 -5.77 13.88 9.48
N ILE A 135 -6.14 14.45 8.33
CA ILE A 135 -7.27 13.97 7.53
C ILE A 135 -7.00 12.54 7.02
N ALA A 136 -5.78 12.27 6.53
CA ALA A 136 -5.43 10.93 6.08
C ALA A 136 -5.50 9.89 7.21
N ILE A 137 -5.06 10.25 8.42
CA ILE A 137 -5.19 9.41 9.62
C ILE A 137 -6.65 9.12 9.94
N ASP A 138 -7.52 10.11 9.88
CA ASP A 138 -8.95 9.93 10.15
C ASP A 138 -9.62 9.02 9.12
N GLU A 139 -9.25 9.13 7.84
CA GLU A 139 -9.74 8.21 6.80
C GLU A 139 -9.26 6.77 7.03
N LEU A 140 -8.00 6.55 7.44
CA LEU A 140 -7.52 5.22 7.80
C LEU A 140 -8.31 4.62 8.99
N LYS A 141 -8.61 5.43 10.01
CA LYS A 141 -9.42 5.01 11.17
C LYS A 141 -10.84 4.63 10.76
N LYS A 142 -11.47 5.41 9.87
CA LYS A 142 -12.81 5.10 9.34
C LYS A 142 -12.84 3.80 8.55
N GLY A 143 -11.79 3.51 7.78
CA GLY A 143 -11.66 2.28 7.01
C GLY A 143 -11.19 1.06 7.82
N SER A 144 -10.88 1.25 9.10
CA SER A 144 -10.41 0.16 9.99
C SER A 144 -11.53 -0.87 10.23
N GLY A 145 -11.23 -2.15 9.96
CA GLY A 145 -12.19 -3.25 10.07
C GLY A 145 -13.03 -3.49 8.81
N THR A 146 -12.95 -2.60 7.81
CA THR A 146 -13.60 -2.78 6.50
C THR A 146 -12.54 -2.85 5.39
N GLN A 147 -11.99 -1.74 4.97
CA GLN A 147 -10.93 -1.71 3.97
C GLN A 147 -9.59 -2.18 4.55
N PHE A 148 -9.28 -1.82 5.79
CA PHE A 148 -7.98 -2.03 6.42
C PHE A 148 -8.05 -2.95 7.63
N ASP A 149 -6.98 -3.73 7.85
CA ASP A 149 -6.80 -4.50 9.07
C ASP A 149 -6.60 -3.54 10.26
N PRO A 150 -7.44 -3.64 11.32
CA PRO A 150 -7.32 -2.80 12.51
C PRO A 150 -5.96 -2.88 13.20
N LYS A 151 -5.32 -4.06 13.21
CA LYS A 151 -3.96 -4.24 13.75
C LYS A 151 -2.94 -3.41 13.00
N ILE A 152 -3.01 -3.41 11.67
CA ILE A 152 -2.08 -2.68 10.81
C ILE A 152 -2.30 -1.17 10.96
N VAL A 153 -3.55 -0.71 10.95
CA VAL A 153 -3.87 0.71 11.18
C VAL A 153 -3.28 1.18 12.51
N ASN A 154 -3.52 0.44 13.60
CA ASN A 154 -2.99 0.81 14.92
C ASN A 154 -1.45 0.84 14.96
N ALA A 155 -0.78 -0.13 14.34
CA ALA A 155 0.68 -0.16 14.26
C ALA A 155 1.22 1.04 13.47
N PHE A 156 0.57 1.39 12.35
CA PHE A 156 0.98 2.53 11.54
C PHE A 156 0.79 3.87 12.26
N LEU A 157 -0.30 4.04 13.01
CA LEU A 157 -0.52 5.25 13.81
C LEU A 157 0.59 5.44 14.86
N LYS A 158 1.03 4.37 15.53
CA LYS A 158 2.18 4.42 16.45
C LYS A 158 3.47 4.81 15.74
N VAL A 159 3.72 4.27 14.55
CA VAL A 159 4.88 4.63 13.73
C VAL A 159 4.86 6.12 13.42
N LEU A 160 3.73 6.69 12.97
CA LEU A 160 3.61 8.11 12.67
C LEU A 160 3.85 9.00 13.90
N GLU A 161 3.34 8.61 15.07
CA GLU A 161 3.59 9.33 16.33
C GLU A 161 5.07 9.34 16.71
N ASN A 162 5.75 8.19 16.56
CA ASN A 162 7.17 8.06 16.86
C ASN A 162 8.03 8.91 15.92
N GLU A 163 7.72 8.92 14.62
CA GLU A 163 8.41 9.76 13.63
C GLU A 163 8.20 11.25 13.91
N LYS A 164 6.99 11.66 14.30
CA LYS A 164 6.72 13.06 14.71
C LYS A 164 7.55 13.48 15.92
N LYS A 165 7.68 12.63 16.94
CA LYS A 165 8.51 12.88 18.13
C LYS A 165 10.00 13.01 17.78
N LYS A 166 10.54 12.14 16.92
CA LYS A 166 11.93 12.20 16.45
C LYS A 166 12.24 13.51 15.71
N ASN A 167 11.32 13.97 14.87
CA ASN A 167 11.50 15.21 14.11
C ASN A 167 11.43 16.45 15.00
N ASN A 168 10.53 16.47 15.99
CA ASN A 168 10.45 17.59 16.94
C ASN A 168 11.64 17.65 17.90
N GLY A 169 12.28 16.50 18.23
CA GLY A 169 13.48 16.43 19.07
C GLY A 169 14.79 16.83 18.38
N LYS A 170 14.81 16.97 17.04
CA LYS A 170 15.97 17.41 16.26
C LYS A 170 16.04 18.93 16.03
N THR A 171 15.00 19.67 16.43
CA THR A 171 14.88 21.11 16.25
C THR A 171 15.09 21.91 17.55
N SER A 172 15.64 21.26 18.59
CA SER A 172 15.94 21.89 19.90
C SER A 172 17.44 21.95 20.13
#